data_35a7bf62f8c25d871182a9e7f3c616a9
#
_entry.id   35a7bf62f8c25d871182a9e7f3c616a9
#
_cell.length_a   1.000
_cell.length_b   1.000
_cell.length_c   1.000
_cell.angle_alpha   90.00
_cell.angle_beta   90.00
_cell.angle_gamma   90.00
#
_symmetry.space_group_name_H-M   'P 1'
#
loop_
_entity.id
_entity.type
_entity.pdbx_description
1 polymer ?
#
loop_
_entity_poly.entity_id
_entity_poly.type
_entity_poly.pdbx_seq_one_letter_code
_entity_poly.pdbx_strand_id
1 'polypeptide(L)'
;MPTLDTRAPATVGASAPPFVHPQRTRINLALFAIGMATFAMLFSTQALLPDIAAAYAVSPDQASWTVSATTVGLALAVLPLSTLSERFGRARLMTVSVTTAAGLALLLPLAPDLSSLIALRALQGAAIAGIPASAVAYLSEELDAGATVGAVGLFIAGNSVGGMSGRVLTGWVAEGAGWRAALAAVAVLAVVAALVYRLLLPRARFFTPASLRPRRVLASVAGHLRRPLLLRLYAIGLLLMAAFSAVYTVIGFRLVAEPFGLSAGLAGSVFVIYLVGTASSALSGPLLDRLGRRGALYAAICTAVAGLLLTLTASLGAVLVGLVLITGGFFFGHAVASGSVSRVATHGRAHASALYQVAYYLGASLGGTAGAAVYHRADWSGLVAFALLALVTTGLITLYATARARARSAALEPGLAA
;
A
#
# COMPACT_ATOMS: atom_id res chain seq x y z
N MET A 1 -9.88 -67.18 -30.03
CA MET A 1 -10.43 -66.49 -28.85
C MET A 1 -9.25 -65.96 -28.05
N PRO A 2 -9.02 -64.63 -28.07
CA PRO A 2 -8.06 -64.00 -27.17
C PRO A 2 -8.79 -63.52 -25.92
N THR A 3 -8.20 -63.83 -24.77
CA THR A 3 -8.66 -63.49 -23.44
C THR A 3 -8.51 -62.01 -23.17
N LEU A 4 -9.62 -61.35 -22.79
CA LEU A 4 -9.67 -59.97 -22.33
C LEU A 4 -8.98 -59.83 -20.95
N ASP A 5 -7.83 -59.14 -20.93
CA ASP A 5 -7.12 -58.76 -19.74
C ASP A 5 -7.83 -57.52 -19.09
N THR A 6 -8.64 -57.79 -18.08
CA THR A 6 -9.29 -56.75 -17.27
C THR A 6 -8.32 -56.19 -16.24
N ARG A 7 -7.46 -55.25 -16.64
CA ARG A 7 -6.71 -54.43 -15.67
C ARG A 7 -7.67 -53.44 -15.01
N ALA A 8 -7.85 -53.58 -13.71
CA ALA A 8 -8.54 -52.63 -12.85
C ALA A 8 -7.92 -51.22 -12.98
N PRO A 9 -8.71 -50.14 -12.94
CA PRO A 9 -8.19 -48.80 -13.02
C PRO A 9 -7.30 -48.53 -11.78
N ALA A 10 -6.09 -48.03 -12.03
CA ALA A 10 -5.18 -47.59 -10.99
C ALA A 10 -5.88 -46.65 -10.02
N THR A 11 -5.89 -47.00 -8.75
CA THR A 11 -6.36 -46.14 -7.66
C THR A 11 -5.67 -44.80 -7.78
N VAL A 12 -6.47 -43.75 -7.96
CA VAL A 12 -6.03 -42.33 -7.88
C VAL A 12 -5.27 -42.19 -6.57
N GLY A 13 -3.96 -41.98 -6.67
CA GLY A 13 -3.07 -41.87 -5.54
C GLY A 13 -3.61 -40.86 -4.54
N ALA A 14 -3.79 -41.29 -3.29
CA ALA A 14 -4.05 -40.42 -2.17
C ALA A 14 -3.00 -39.31 -2.19
N SER A 15 -3.43 -38.07 -2.39
CA SER A 15 -2.55 -36.91 -2.28
C SER A 15 -1.87 -36.94 -0.91
N ALA A 16 -0.54 -36.94 -0.90
CA ALA A 16 0.20 -36.85 0.36
C ALA A 16 -0.38 -35.69 1.21
N PRO A 17 -0.53 -35.88 2.53
CA PRO A 17 -1.09 -34.85 3.39
C PRO A 17 -0.29 -33.56 3.22
N PRO A 18 -0.94 -32.39 3.19
CA PRO A 18 -0.26 -31.12 2.98
C PRO A 18 0.83 -30.94 4.02
N PHE A 19 2.04 -30.62 3.57
CA PHE A 19 3.17 -30.36 4.47
C PHE A 19 2.84 -29.14 5.33
N VAL A 20 2.53 -29.36 6.61
CA VAL A 20 2.29 -28.28 7.56
C VAL A 20 3.63 -27.89 8.19
N HIS A 21 4.14 -26.70 7.88
CA HIS A 21 5.37 -26.21 8.46
C HIS A 21 5.21 -26.13 10.00
N PRO A 22 6.06 -26.84 10.80
CA PRO A 22 5.88 -26.96 12.25
C PRO A 22 5.97 -25.63 13.00
N GLN A 23 6.47 -24.57 12.35
CA GLN A 23 6.62 -23.23 12.93
C GLN A 23 5.71 -22.19 12.25
N ARG A 24 4.64 -22.62 11.55
CA ARG A 24 3.72 -21.73 10.81
C ARG A 24 3.20 -20.58 11.67
N THR A 25 2.77 -20.83 12.89
CA THR A 25 2.27 -19.79 13.81
C THR A 25 3.36 -18.75 14.12
N ARG A 26 4.62 -19.18 14.33
CA ARG A 26 5.73 -18.28 14.60
C ARG A 26 6.04 -17.39 13.39
N ILE A 27 6.03 -17.96 12.18
CA ILE A 27 6.20 -17.22 10.92
C ILE A 27 5.10 -16.16 10.78
N ASN A 28 3.86 -16.57 10.99
CA ASN A 28 2.70 -15.69 10.86
C ASN A 28 2.76 -14.50 11.85
N LEU A 29 3.06 -14.77 13.13
CA LEU A 29 3.20 -13.72 14.14
C LEU A 29 4.39 -12.79 13.85
N ALA A 30 5.53 -13.33 13.44
CA ALA A 30 6.70 -12.54 13.06
C ALA A 30 6.39 -11.59 11.91
N LEU A 31 5.73 -12.08 10.86
CA LEU A 31 5.42 -11.27 9.68
C LEU A 31 4.26 -10.31 9.92
N PHE A 32 3.28 -10.65 10.75
CA PHE A 32 2.28 -9.71 11.22
C PHE A 32 2.92 -8.54 11.97
N ALA A 33 3.81 -8.83 12.93
CA ALA A 33 4.50 -7.80 13.72
C ALA A 33 5.35 -6.86 12.86
N ILE A 34 6.14 -7.41 11.92
CA ILE A 34 6.96 -6.59 11.03
C ILE A 34 6.10 -5.78 10.03
N GLY A 35 4.99 -6.35 9.56
CA GLY A 35 4.02 -5.63 8.72
C GLY A 35 3.40 -4.44 9.46
N MET A 36 2.97 -4.69 10.70
CA MET A 36 2.41 -3.65 11.58
C MET A 36 3.43 -2.52 11.82
N ALA A 37 4.66 -2.85 12.21
CA ALA A 37 5.71 -1.85 12.42
C ALA A 37 6.05 -1.05 11.16
N THR A 38 6.12 -1.72 10.02
CA THR A 38 6.41 -1.12 8.71
C THR A 38 5.44 0.01 8.40
N PHE A 39 4.15 -0.24 8.48
CA PHE A 39 3.13 0.74 8.11
C PHE A 39 2.89 1.78 9.24
N ALA A 40 3.09 1.41 10.50
CA ALA A 40 3.11 2.39 11.59
C ALA A 40 4.23 3.41 11.39
N MET A 41 5.45 2.98 11.08
CA MET A 41 6.58 3.87 10.77
C MET A 41 6.35 4.67 9.49
N LEU A 42 5.86 4.04 8.41
CA LEU A 42 5.70 4.66 7.09
C LEU A 42 4.87 5.94 7.16
N PHE A 43 3.82 5.94 7.96
CA PHE A 43 2.86 7.04 8.04
C PHE A 43 2.83 7.72 9.43
N SER A 44 3.83 7.52 10.29
CA SER A 44 3.86 8.03 11.66
C SER A 44 3.74 9.54 11.79
N THR A 45 4.18 10.32 10.80
CA THR A 45 4.08 11.78 10.82
C THR A 45 2.75 12.31 10.28
N GLN A 46 1.90 11.47 9.66
CA GLN A 46 0.71 11.94 8.96
C GLN A 46 -0.34 12.55 9.88
N ALA A 47 -0.57 11.97 11.05
CA ALA A 47 -1.49 12.55 12.05
C ALA A 47 -0.87 13.74 12.80
N LEU A 48 0.46 13.89 12.74
CA LEU A 48 1.23 14.93 13.42
C LEU A 48 1.51 16.16 12.55
N LEU A 49 1.04 16.20 11.30
CA LEU A 49 1.36 17.28 10.36
C LEU A 49 0.96 18.67 10.88
N PRO A 50 -0.20 18.87 11.55
CA PRO A 50 -0.53 20.16 12.16
C PRO A 50 0.48 20.58 13.23
N ASP A 51 0.86 19.65 14.13
CA ASP A 51 1.80 19.91 15.21
C ASP A 51 3.22 20.20 14.68
N ILE A 52 3.65 19.44 13.67
CA ILE A 52 4.95 19.65 12.99
C ILE A 52 4.97 21.01 12.28
N ALA A 53 3.89 21.38 11.59
CA ALA A 53 3.77 22.67 10.93
C ALA A 53 3.84 23.82 11.93
N ALA A 54 3.15 23.71 13.05
CA ALA A 54 3.19 24.70 14.13
C ALA A 54 4.57 24.79 14.80
N ALA A 55 5.20 23.63 15.10
CA ALA A 55 6.47 23.57 15.80
C ALA A 55 7.65 24.17 15.01
N TYR A 56 7.62 24.03 13.68
CA TYR A 56 8.67 24.58 12.80
C TYR A 56 8.24 25.87 12.09
N ALA A 57 7.04 26.38 12.38
CA ALA A 57 6.45 27.58 11.75
C ALA A 57 6.47 27.50 10.20
N VAL A 58 6.04 26.36 9.66
CA VAL A 58 6.05 26.07 8.23
C VAL A 58 4.63 25.83 7.70
N SER A 59 4.46 25.94 6.38
CA SER A 59 3.18 25.69 5.71
C SER A 59 2.79 24.19 5.67
N PRO A 60 1.51 23.86 5.47
CA PRO A 60 1.04 22.45 5.36
C PRO A 60 1.77 21.66 4.29
N ASP A 61 2.09 22.26 3.13
CA ASP A 61 2.83 21.61 2.06
C ASP A 61 4.28 21.32 2.45
N GLN A 62 4.96 22.23 3.15
CA GLN A 62 6.30 21.97 3.69
C GLN A 62 6.29 20.85 4.72
N ALA A 63 5.34 20.85 5.67
CA ALA A 63 5.20 19.77 6.65
C ALA A 63 4.91 18.41 5.98
N SER A 64 4.12 18.38 4.89
CA SER A 64 3.76 17.16 4.16
C SER A 64 4.96 16.41 3.58
N TRP A 65 6.10 17.09 3.36
CA TRP A 65 7.34 16.45 2.94
C TRP A 65 7.84 15.39 3.92
N THR A 66 7.48 15.47 5.19
CA THR A 66 7.83 14.42 6.18
C THR A 66 7.15 13.08 5.89
N VAL A 67 6.00 13.07 5.24
CA VAL A 67 5.31 11.87 4.74
C VAL A 67 5.81 11.50 3.35
N SER A 68 5.87 12.49 2.46
CA SER A 68 6.23 12.30 1.05
C SER A 68 7.65 11.78 0.87
N ALA A 69 8.61 12.28 1.63
CA ALA A 69 9.99 11.81 1.58
C ALA A 69 10.11 10.32 1.92
N THR A 70 9.31 9.84 2.89
CA THR A 70 9.29 8.42 3.25
C THR A 70 8.76 7.55 2.11
N THR A 71 7.67 7.97 1.46
CA THR A 71 7.09 7.23 0.35
C THR A 71 7.96 7.28 -0.91
N VAL A 72 8.66 8.39 -1.17
CA VAL A 72 9.69 8.49 -2.23
C VAL A 72 10.86 7.56 -1.94
N GLY A 73 11.41 7.61 -0.72
CA GLY A 73 12.51 6.73 -0.32
C GLY A 73 12.16 5.25 -0.52
N LEU A 74 10.94 4.86 -0.12
CA LEU A 74 10.43 3.51 -0.35
C LEU A 74 10.29 3.20 -1.84
N ALA A 75 9.68 4.09 -2.63
CA ALA A 75 9.47 3.88 -4.07
C ALA A 75 10.80 3.67 -4.82
N LEU A 76 11.82 4.45 -4.49
CA LEU A 76 13.15 4.35 -5.11
C LEU A 76 13.89 3.07 -4.71
N ALA A 77 13.72 2.62 -3.46
CA ALA A 77 14.47 1.49 -2.92
C ALA A 77 13.80 0.12 -3.13
N VAL A 78 12.49 0.05 -3.41
CA VAL A 78 11.76 -1.23 -3.45
C VAL A 78 12.28 -2.18 -4.54
N LEU A 79 12.58 -1.70 -5.74
CA LEU A 79 13.13 -2.53 -6.82
C LEU A 79 14.56 -3.01 -6.55
N PRO A 80 15.53 -2.14 -6.19
CA PRO A 80 16.86 -2.57 -5.80
C PRO A 80 16.86 -3.58 -4.66
N LEU A 81 16.13 -3.30 -3.56
CA LEU A 81 16.10 -4.18 -2.40
C LEU A 81 15.38 -5.50 -2.69
N SER A 82 14.32 -5.50 -3.49
CA SER A 82 13.70 -6.73 -3.99
C SER A 82 14.73 -7.63 -4.69
N THR A 83 15.54 -7.06 -5.57
CA THR A 83 16.60 -7.79 -6.29
C THR A 83 17.70 -8.28 -5.34
N LEU A 84 18.13 -7.45 -4.38
CA LEU A 84 19.11 -7.86 -3.37
C LEU A 84 18.60 -9.02 -2.51
N SER A 85 17.29 -9.05 -2.22
CA SER A 85 16.70 -10.13 -1.43
C SER A 85 16.82 -11.50 -2.11
N GLU A 86 16.83 -11.54 -3.44
CA GLU A 86 17.05 -12.76 -4.23
C GLU A 86 18.48 -13.33 -4.10
N ARG A 87 19.44 -12.44 -3.87
CA ARG A 87 20.86 -12.83 -3.75
C ARG A 87 21.25 -13.17 -2.30
N PHE A 88 20.85 -12.30 -1.35
CA PHE A 88 21.35 -12.34 0.03
C PHE A 88 20.39 -13.04 1.01
N GLY A 89 19.19 -13.38 0.56
CA GLY A 89 18.16 -14.06 1.34
C GLY A 89 17.08 -13.12 1.88
N ARG A 90 15.83 -13.59 1.79
CA ARG A 90 14.62 -12.84 2.17
C ARG A 90 14.65 -12.45 3.65
N ALA A 91 14.87 -13.43 4.54
CA ALA A 91 14.88 -13.21 5.99
C ALA A 91 16.01 -12.25 6.41
N ARG A 92 17.19 -12.37 5.79
CA ARG A 92 18.34 -11.49 6.10
C ARG A 92 18.03 -10.05 5.70
N LEU A 93 17.48 -9.83 4.49
CA LEU A 93 17.12 -8.47 4.05
C LEU A 93 16.03 -7.87 4.93
N MET A 94 14.97 -8.61 5.26
CA MET A 94 13.93 -8.13 6.18
C MET A 94 14.51 -7.74 7.54
N THR A 95 15.44 -8.53 8.08
CA THR A 95 16.11 -8.23 9.36
C THR A 95 16.89 -6.92 9.28
N VAL A 96 17.73 -6.73 8.27
CA VAL A 96 18.46 -5.48 8.06
C VAL A 96 17.51 -4.32 7.90
N SER A 97 16.49 -4.47 7.07
CA SER A 97 15.49 -3.42 6.79
C SER A 97 14.76 -2.98 8.05
N VAL A 98 14.20 -3.91 8.84
CA VAL A 98 13.44 -3.54 10.05
C VAL A 98 14.35 -2.96 11.13
N THR A 99 15.56 -3.49 11.29
CA THR A 99 16.51 -2.97 12.30
C THR A 99 16.96 -1.56 11.95
N THR A 100 17.32 -1.31 10.69
CA THR A 100 17.70 0.03 10.21
C THR A 100 16.53 1.01 10.32
N ALA A 101 15.31 0.60 9.90
CA ALA A 101 14.14 1.46 9.98
C ALA A 101 13.74 1.80 11.42
N ALA A 102 13.84 0.84 12.35
CA ALA A 102 13.59 1.06 13.78
C ALA A 102 14.69 1.95 14.41
N GLY A 103 15.95 1.75 14.04
CA GLY A 103 17.06 2.63 14.46
C GLY A 103 16.87 4.08 13.99
N LEU A 104 16.45 4.27 12.72
CA LEU A 104 16.13 5.60 12.21
C LEU A 104 14.89 6.19 12.92
N ALA A 105 13.89 5.37 13.29
CA ALA A 105 12.73 5.83 14.04
C ALA A 105 13.12 6.44 15.40
N LEU A 106 14.14 5.90 16.09
CA LEU A 106 14.65 6.44 17.35
C LEU A 106 15.31 7.82 17.18
N LEU A 107 15.80 8.14 15.99
CA LEU A 107 16.42 9.43 15.68
C LEU A 107 15.41 10.52 15.32
N LEU A 108 14.21 10.16 14.85
CA LEU A 108 13.21 11.15 14.40
C LEU A 108 12.81 12.17 15.48
N PRO A 109 12.56 11.78 16.76
CA PRO A 109 12.22 12.74 17.81
C PRO A 109 13.33 13.76 18.09
N LEU A 110 14.56 13.44 17.72
CA LEU A 110 15.76 14.25 17.98
C LEU A 110 16.07 15.22 16.83
N ALA A 111 15.30 15.20 15.75
CA ALA A 111 15.52 16.08 14.60
C ALA A 111 15.48 17.56 15.02
N PRO A 112 16.57 18.32 14.77
CA PRO A 112 16.65 19.73 15.20
C PRO A 112 15.79 20.64 14.32
N ASP A 113 15.64 20.32 13.05
CA ASP A 113 14.93 21.10 12.06
C ASP A 113 14.12 20.21 11.09
N LEU A 114 13.25 20.83 10.30
CA LEU A 114 12.38 20.13 9.33
C LEU A 114 13.21 19.38 8.27
N SER A 115 14.32 19.94 7.80
CA SER A 115 15.16 19.35 6.75
C SER A 115 15.78 18.04 7.23
N SER A 116 16.30 18.02 8.46
CA SER A 116 16.82 16.80 9.11
C SER A 116 15.72 15.74 9.28
N LEU A 117 14.52 16.17 9.70
CA LEU A 117 13.37 15.26 9.82
C LEU A 117 13.00 14.66 8.46
N ILE A 118 12.93 15.46 7.39
CA ILE A 118 12.66 15.00 6.03
C ILE A 118 13.73 14.01 5.55
N ALA A 119 15.01 14.32 5.76
CA ALA A 119 16.11 13.44 5.36
C ALA A 119 16.06 12.09 6.09
N LEU A 120 15.86 12.08 7.41
CA LEU A 120 15.69 10.86 8.20
C LEU A 120 14.48 10.05 7.73
N ARG A 121 13.38 10.70 7.37
CA ARG A 121 12.17 10.08 6.84
C ARG A 121 12.41 9.44 5.46
N ALA A 122 13.17 10.09 4.57
CA ALA A 122 13.55 9.51 3.28
C ALA A 122 14.39 8.24 3.46
N LEU A 123 15.40 8.29 4.33
CA LEU A 123 16.23 7.13 4.66
C LEU A 123 15.41 6.01 5.31
N GLN A 124 14.48 6.34 6.21
CA GLN A 124 13.59 5.38 6.84
C GLN A 124 12.70 4.69 5.80
N GLY A 125 12.14 5.44 4.84
CA GLY A 125 11.36 4.88 3.74
C GLY A 125 12.18 3.92 2.88
N ALA A 126 13.41 4.29 2.54
CA ALA A 126 14.33 3.42 1.82
C ALA A 126 14.65 2.13 2.61
N ALA A 127 14.87 2.24 3.92
CA ALA A 127 15.09 1.07 4.77
C ALA A 127 13.86 0.14 4.84
N ILE A 128 12.66 0.69 4.94
CA ILE A 128 11.40 -0.06 4.97
C ILE A 128 11.18 -0.87 3.69
N ALA A 129 11.63 -0.39 2.54
CA ALA A 129 11.32 -0.94 1.23
C ALA A 129 11.71 -2.42 1.04
N GLY A 130 12.69 -2.92 1.79
CA GLY A 130 13.11 -4.33 1.74
C GLY A 130 12.12 -5.31 2.36
N ILE A 131 11.11 -4.83 3.11
CA ILE A 131 10.20 -5.70 3.87
C ILE A 131 9.08 -6.27 3.00
N PRO A 132 8.22 -5.49 2.31
CA PRO A 132 7.01 -6.00 1.69
C PRO A 132 7.26 -7.08 0.63
N ALA A 133 8.21 -6.81 -0.28
CA ALA A 133 8.53 -7.76 -1.36
C ALA A 133 9.18 -9.03 -0.81
N SER A 134 10.09 -8.91 0.16
CA SER A 134 10.78 -10.04 0.77
C SER A 134 9.85 -10.89 1.63
N ALA A 135 8.87 -10.30 2.33
CA ALA A 135 7.92 -11.01 3.16
C ALA A 135 7.05 -11.97 2.35
N VAL A 136 6.48 -11.50 1.25
CA VAL A 136 5.64 -12.34 0.37
C VAL A 136 6.47 -13.46 -0.27
N ALA A 137 7.68 -13.15 -0.74
CA ALA A 137 8.59 -14.16 -1.30
C ALA A 137 9.01 -15.22 -0.26
N TYR A 138 9.36 -14.80 0.96
CA TYR A 138 9.67 -15.70 2.07
C TYR A 138 8.51 -16.66 2.37
N LEU A 139 7.29 -16.13 2.45
CA LEU A 139 6.11 -16.96 2.69
C LEU A 139 5.88 -17.99 1.59
N SER A 140 6.10 -17.61 0.33
CA SER A 140 5.94 -18.50 -0.82
C SER A 140 7.05 -19.57 -0.91
N GLU A 141 8.23 -19.30 -0.35
CA GLU A 141 9.36 -20.23 -0.31
C GLU A 141 9.25 -21.22 0.87
N GLU A 142 8.74 -20.76 2.04
CA GLU A 142 8.75 -21.56 3.28
C GLU A 142 7.43 -22.29 3.57
N LEU A 143 6.32 -21.88 2.98
CA LEU A 143 5.00 -22.47 3.22
C LEU A 143 4.43 -23.14 1.97
N ASP A 144 3.59 -24.14 2.17
CA ASP A 144 2.78 -24.73 1.10
C ASP A 144 1.78 -23.70 0.52
N ALA A 145 1.27 -23.96 -0.69
CA ALA A 145 0.39 -23.03 -1.41
C ALA A 145 -0.89 -22.65 -0.62
N GLY A 146 -1.46 -23.61 0.12
CA GLY A 146 -2.68 -23.38 0.92
C GLY A 146 -2.40 -22.50 2.13
N ALA A 147 -1.28 -22.74 2.83
CA ALA A 147 -0.89 -21.93 3.98
C ALA A 147 -0.40 -20.52 3.59
N THR A 148 0.27 -20.41 2.44
CA THR A 148 0.82 -19.13 1.93
C THR A 148 -0.27 -18.07 1.77
N VAL A 149 -1.43 -18.40 1.22
CA VAL A 149 -2.53 -17.45 1.01
C VAL A 149 -2.97 -16.83 2.34
N GLY A 150 -3.19 -17.65 3.36
CA GLY A 150 -3.57 -17.18 4.69
C GLY A 150 -2.48 -16.35 5.37
N ALA A 151 -1.22 -16.75 5.23
CA ALA A 151 -0.09 -16.05 5.81
C ALA A 151 0.17 -14.68 5.16
N VAL A 152 0.04 -14.58 3.83
CA VAL A 152 0.08 -13.30 3.10
C VAL A 152 -1.08 -12.40 3.53
N GLY A 153 -2.28 -12.97 3.68
CA GLY A 153 -3.44 -12.24 4.21
C GLY A 153 -3.18 -11.65 5.61
N LEU A 154 -2.56 -12.42 6.49
CA LEU A 154 -2.23 -11.96 7.84
C LEU A 154 -1.12 -10.89 7.84
N PHE A 155 -0.12 -11.01 6.97
CA PHE A 155 0.89 -9.96 6.77
C PHE A 155 0.24 -8.64 6.29
N ILE A 156 -0.69 -8.71 5.33
CA ILE A 156 -1.44 -7.53 4.84
C ILE A 156 -2.34 -6.96 5.94
N ALA A 157 -2.96 -7.81 6.76
CA ALA A 157 -3.71 -7.36 7.94
C ALA A 157 -2.81 -6.62 8.93
N GLY A 158 -1.59 -7.12 9.16
CA GLY A 158 -0.56 -6.42 9.94
C GLY A 158 -0.25 -5.02 9.38
N ASN A 159 -0.09 -4.89 8.06
CA ASN A 159 0.12 -3.60 7.41
C ASN A 159 -1.06 -2.64 7.67
N SER A 160 -2.30 -3.12 7.55
CA SER A 160 -3.51 -2.30 7.76
C SER A 160 -3.64 -1.86 9.21
N VAL A 161 -3.47 -2.79 10.15
CA VAL A 161 -3.50 -2.50 11.59
C VAL A 161 -2.40 -1.51 11.96
N GLY A 162 -1.17 -1.70 11.45
CA GLY A 162 -0.06 -0.81 11.71
C GLY A 162 -0.28 0.60 11.16
N GLY A 163 -0.79 0.68 9.92
CA GLY A 163 -1.11 1.96 9.30
C GLY A 163 -2.17 2.75 10.06
N MET A 164 -3.18 2.08 10.58
CA MET A 164 -4.22 2.67 11.42
C MET A 164 -3.68 3.01 12.81
N SER A 165 -3.19 2.00 13.53
CA SER A 165 -2.79 2.15 14.94
C SER A 165 -1.64 3.13 15.13
N GLY A 166 -0.68 3.19 14.18
CA GLY A 166 0.41 4.16 14.21
C GLY A 166 -0.08 5.60 14.22
N ARG A 167 -1.09 5.93 13.40
CA ARG A 167 -1.67 7.29 13.35
C ARG A 167 -2.55 7.60 14.56
N VAL A 168 -3.35 6.65 15.00
CA VAL A 168 -4.16 6.80 16.22
C VAL A 168 -3.25 6.99 17.43
N LEU A 169 -2.23 6.15 17.58
CA LEU A 169 -1.23 6.25 18.65
C LEU A 169 -0.54 7.62 18.64
N THR A 170 -0.09 8.08 17.48
CA THR A 170 0.62 9.37 17.39
C THR A 170 -0.30 10.53 17.69
N GLY A 171 -1.56 10.51 17.27
CA GLY A 171 -2.54 11.55 17.60
C GLY A 171 -2.76 11.68 19.11
N TRP A 172 -3.04 10.56 19.80
CA TRP A 172 -3.30 10.58 21.24
C TRP A 172 -2.06 10.89 22.09
N VAL A 173 -0.89 10.36 21.71
CA VAL A 173 0.35 10.69 22.42
C VAL A 173 0.74 12.15 22.20
N ALA A 174 0.52 12.69 21.00
CA ALA A 174 0.81 14.09 20.72
C ALA A 174 -0.05 15.05 21.53
N GLU A 175 -1.31 14.73 21.76
CA GLU A 175 -2.23 15.54 22.58
C GLU A 175 -1.72 15.69 24.03
N GLY A 176 -1.16 14.62 24.63
CA GLY A 176 -0.71 14.65 26.02
C GLY A 176 0.77 15.01 26.21
N ALA A 177 1.64 14.67 25.24
CA ALA A 177 3.09 14.72 25.41
C ALA A 177 3.84 15.35 24.21
N GLY A 178 3.12 15.83 23.20
CA GLY A 178 3.66 16.48 22.01
C GLY A 178 4.15 15.49 20.94
N TRP A 179 4.36 16.03 19.74
CA TRP A 179 4.67 15.25 18.54
C TRP A 179 6.00 14.47 18.61
N ARG A 180 7.01 14.96 19.34
CA ARG A 180 8.27 14.24 19.54
C ARG A 180 8.08 12.97 20.37
N ALA A 181 7.29 13.03 21.44
CA ALA A 181 6.93 11.86 22.24
C ALA A 181 6.10 10.85 21.42
N ALA A 182 5.23 11.34 20.56
CA ALA A 182 4.44 10.51 19.63
C ALA A 182 5.34 9.73 18.66
N LEU A 183 6.36 10.36 18.08
CA LEU A 183 7.34 9.67 17.25
C LEU A 183 8.19 8.67 18.05
N ALA A 184 8.55 8.99 19.29
CA ALA A 184 9.24 8.06 20.19
C ALA A 184 8.38 6.83 20.50
N ALA A 185 7.08 7.00 20.72
CA ALA A 185 6.15 5.89 20.92
C ALA A 185 6.10 4.92 19.72
N VAL A 186 6.08 5.46 18.50
CA VAL A 186 6.17 4.63 17.28
C VAL A 186 7.54 3.97 17.15
N ALA A 187 8.61 4.64 17.54
CA ALA A 187 9.94 4.04 17.54
C ALA A 187 10.02 2.85 18.52
N VAL A 188 9.47 2.98 19.73
CA VAL A 188 9.36 1.87 20.70
C VAL A 188 8.54 0.73 20.13
N LEU A 189 7.39 1.00 19.52
CA LEU A 189 6.56 -0.01 18.84
C LEU A 189 7.37 -0.73 17.75
N ALA A 190 8.13 0.00 16.95
CA ALA A 190 8.96 -0.57 15.89
C ALA A 190 10.09 -1.46 16.43
N VAL A 191 10.75 -1.03 17.52
CA VAL A 191 11.79 -1.84 18.19
C VAL A 191 11.20 -3.12 18.77
N VAL A 192 10.05 -3.03 19.48
CA VAL A 192 9.36 -4.22 20.02
C VAL A 192 8.97 -5.18 18.90
N ALA A 193 8.40 -4.67 17.83
CA ALA A 193 8.02 -5.51 16.68
C ALA A 193 9.26 -6.13 15.99
N ALA A 194 10.36 -5.40 15.88
CA ALA A 194 11.63 -5.94 15.36
C ALA A 194 12.19 -7.06 16.25
N LEU A 195 12.07 -6.92 17.57
CA LEU A 195 12.46 -7.97 18.53
C LEU A 195 11.54 -9.18 18.40
N VAL A 196 10.22 -9.01 18.37
CA VAL A 196 9.24 -10.08 18.16
C VAL A 196 9.56 -10.82 16.85
N TYR A 197 9.78 -10.07 15.77
CA TYR A 197 10.17 -10.64 14.49
C TYR A 197 11.47 -11.46 14.61
N ARG A 198 12.51 -10.89 15.23
CA ARG A 198 13.82 -11.53 15.36
C ARG A 198 13.79 -12.82 16.20
N LEU A 199 12.95 -12.86 17.23
CA LEU A 199 12.80 -13.99 18.14
C LEU A 199 11.91 -15.10 17.56
N LEU A 200 10.91 -14.72 16.77
CA LEU A 200 9.93 -15.67 16.26
C LEU A 200 10.28 -16.21 14.87
N LEU A 201 10.93 -15.42 13.99
CA LEU A 201 11.19 -15.88 12.63
C LEU A 201 12.21 -17.01 12.62
N PRO A 202 11.84 -18.20 12.10
CA PRO A 202 12.78 -19.29 11.95
C PRO A 202 13.78 -19.02 10.84
N ARG A 203 14.88 -19.77 10.82
CA ARG A 203 15.84 -19.73 9.72
C ARG A 203 15.18 -20.22 8.43
N ALA A 204 15.41 -19.50 7.32
CA ALA A 204 14.96 -19.93 6.00
C ALA A 204 15.57 -21.29 5.63
N ARG A 205 14.73 -22.21 5.15
CA ARG A 205 15.12 -23.59 4.82
C ARG A 205 15.19 -23.84 3.32
N PHE A 206 14.31 -23.19 2.55
CA PHE A 206 14.12 -23.44 1.13
C PHE A 206 14.65 -22.33 0.24
N PHE A 207 15.35 -21.34 0.81
CA PHE A 207 15.95 -20.26 0.05
C PHE A 207 17.10 -20.74 -0.83
N THR A 208 17.00 -20.46 -2.13
CA THR A 208 18.06 -20.69 -3.13
C THR A 208 18.55 -19.35 -3.68
N PRO A 209 19.84 -18.98 -3.49
CA PRO A 209 20.37 -17.72 -3.99
C PRO A 209 20.28 -17.64 -5.52
N ALA A 210 19.70 -16.57 -6.03
CA ALA A 210 19.69 -16.28 -7.45
C ALA A 210 20.91 -15.42 -7.84
N SER A 211 21.38 -15.57 -9.06
CA SER A 211 22.44 -14.70 -9.59
C SER A 211 21.87 -13.31 -9.88
N LEU A 212 22.52 -12.26 -9.37
CA LEU A 212 22.20 -10.90 -9.75
C LEU A 212 22.44 -10.71 -11.25
N ARG A 213 21.38 -10.44 -11.99
CA ARG A 213 21.45 -10.14 -13.43
C ARG A 213 20.76 -8.79 -13.71
N PRO A 214 21.38 -7.65 -13.37
CA PRO A 214 20.77 -6.33 -13.48
C PRO A 214 20.21 -6.05 -14.88
N ARG A 215 20.91 -6.50 -15.93
CA ARG A 215 20.46 -6.37 -17.32
C ARG A 215 19.11 -7.08 -17.56
N ARG A 216 18.87 -8.25 -16.93
CA ARG A 216 17.57 -8.95 -17.05
C ARG A 216 16.46 -8.24 -16.32
N VAL A 217 16.74 -7.70 -15.13
CA VAL A 217 15.79 -6.88 -14.37
C VAL A 217 15.43 -5.64 -15.17
N LEU A 218 16.42 -4.89 -15.67
CA LEU A 218 16.19 -3.70 -16.50
C LEU A 218 15.42 -4.04 -17.79
N ALA A 219 15.75 -5.14 -18.47
CA ALA A 219 15.03 -5.58 -19.66
C ALA A 219 13.57 -5.93 -19.34
N SER A 220 13.30 -6.61 -18.20
CA SER A 220 11.94 -6.92 -17.73
C SER A 220 11.16 -5.65 -17.42
N VAL A 221 11.75 -4.71 -16.67
CA VAL A 221 11.17 -3.39 -16.35
C VAL A 221 10.84 -2.63 -17.63
N ALA A 222 11.81 -2.50 -18.55
CA ALA A 222 11.62 -1.83 -19.83
C ALA A 222 10.51 -2.50 -20.67
N GLY A 223 10.44 -3.84 -20.67
CA GLY A 223 9.39 -4.59 -21.32
C GLY A 223 8.00 -4.30 -20.76
N HIS A 224 7.86 -4.16 -19.43
CA HIS A 224 6.58 -3.79 -18.80
C HIS A 224 6.20 -2.34 -19.08
N LEU A 225 7.15 -1.40 -19.08
CA LEU A 225 6.92 0.02 -19.39
C LEU A 225 6.56 0.27 -20.86
N ARG A 226 6.85 -0.68 -21.77
CA ARG A 226 6.40 -0.62 -23.17
C ARG A 226 5.00 -1.20 -23.39
N ARG A 227 4.35 -1.82 -22.38
CA ARG A 227 3.01 -2.40 -22.50
C ARG A 227 1.94 -1.39 -22.13
N PRO A 228 1.13 -0.86 -23.09
CA PRO A 228 0.16 0.20 -22.81
C PRO A 228 -0.89 -0.16 -21.75
N LEU A 229 -1.27 -1.43 -21.65
CA LEU A 229 -2.24 -1.86 -20.66
C LEU A 229 -1.67 -1.83 -19.22
N LEU A 230 -0.40 -2.20 -19.04
CA LEU A 230 0.28 -2.10 -17.76
C LEU A 230 0.48 -0.64 -17.36
N LEU A 231 0.92 0.21 -18.30
CA LEU A 231 1.07 1.65 -18.04
C LEU A 231 -0.23 2.29 -17.56
N ARG A 232 -1.38 1.90 -18.15
CA ARG A 232 -2.69 2.39 -17.70
C ARG A 232 -3.01 1.92 -16.29
N LEU A 233 -2.73 0.66 -15.95
CA LEU A 233 -2.95 0.15 -14.59
C LEU A 233 -2.05 0.84 -13.57
N TYR A 234 -0.79 1.14 -13.95
CA TYR A 234 0.12 1.92 -13.11
C TYR A 234 -0.38 3.35 -12.91
N ALA A 235 -0.85 4.01 -13.98
CA ALA A 235 -1.43 5.34 -13.90
C ALA A 235 -2.72 5.37 -13.05
N ILE A 236 -3.59 4.37 -13.16
CA ILE A 236 -4.77 4.20 -12.30
C ILE A 236 -4.34 4.08 -10.83
N GLY A 237 -3.36 3.22 -10.52
CA GLY A 237 -2.84 3.07 -9.15
C GLY A 237 -2.26 4.35 -8.59
N LEU A 238 -1.48 5.08 -9.40
CA LEU A 238 -0.89 6.37 -9.06
C LEU A 238 -1.97 7.41 -8.75
N LEU A 239 -2.95 7.58 -9.64
CA LEU A 239 -3.99 8.61 -9.51
C LEU A 239 -4.97 8.32 -8.38
N LEU A 240 -5.38 7.06 -8.19
CA LEU A 240 -6.20 6.65 -7.05
C LEU A 240 -5.48 6.95 -5.73
N MET A 241 -4.20 6.61 -5.65
CA MET A 241 -3.41 6.89 -4.45
C MET A 241 -3.13 8.39 -4.28
N ALA A 242 -2.96 9.13 -5.36
CA ALA A 242 -2.79 10.58 -5.29
C ALA A 242 -4.04 11.28 -4.71
N ALA A 243 -5.23 10.93 -5.20
CA ALA A 243 -6.48 11.46 -4.66
C ALA A 243 -6.67 11.10 -3.18
N PHE A 244 -6.42 9.84 -2.82
CA PHE A 244 -6.54 9.35 -1.44
C PHE A 244 -5.53 10.04 -0.52
N SER A 245 -4.26 10.09 -0.92
CA SER A 245 -3.19 10.70 -0.13
C SER A 245 -3.38 12.20 0.03
N ALA A 246 -3.88 12.91 -0.99
CA ALA A 246 -4.20 14.33 -0.90
C ALA A 246 -5.16 14.60 0.27
N VAL A 247 -6.27 13.86 0.34
CA VAL A 247 -7.27 14.00 1.41
C VAL A 247 -6.65 13.67 2.78
N TYR A 248 -6.04 12.50 2.91
CA TYR A 248 -5.55 12.01 4.21
C TYR A 248 -4.29 12.71 4.72
N THR A 249 -3.56 13.42 3.86
CA THR A 249 -2.42 14.25 4.29
C THR A 249 -2.87 15.54 4.96
N VAL A 250 -3.98 16.13 4.53
CA VAL A 250 -4.43 17.42 5.08
C VAL A 250 -5.67 17.35 5.96
N ILE A 251 -6.32 16.17 6.06
CA ILE A 251 -7.53 16.03 6.87
C ILE A 251 -7.31 16.44 8.33
N GLY A 252 -6.12 16.18 8.88
CA GLY A 252 -5.75 16.59 10.23
C GLY A 252 -5.85 18.11 10.40
N PHE A 253 -5.31 18.90 9.46
CA PHE A 253 -5.39 20.35 9.50
C PHE A 253 -6.84 20.84 9.49
N ARG A 254 -7.70 20.24 8.66
CA ARG A 254 -9.10 20.61 8.58
C ARG A 254 -9.87 20.26 9.86
N LEU A 255 -9.59 19.14 10.47
CA LEU A 255 -10.33 18.66 11.66
C LEU A 255 -9.95 19.42 12.93
N VAL A 256 -8.71 19.90 13.05
CA VAL A 256 -8.29 20.72 14.19
C VAL A 256 -8.66 22.19 14.04
N ALA A 257 -8.91 22.66 12.81
CA ALA A 257 -9.35 24.01 12.54
C ALA A 257 -10.87 24.17 12.72
N GLU A 258 -11.34 25.42 12.85
CA GLU A 258 -12.75 25.74 12.80
C GLU A 258 -13.37 25.30 11.45
N PRO A 259 -14.63 24.84 11.42
CA PRO A 259 -15.61 24.82 12.53
C PRO A 259 -15.55 23.58 13.41
N PHE A 260 -14.62 22.63 13.19
CA PHE A 260 -14.62 21.34 13.90
C PHE A 260 -13.88 21.40 15.24
N GLY A 261 -12.71 22.05 15.30
CA GLY A 261 -11.94 22.28 16.53
C GLY A 261 -11.59 21.00 17.30
N LEU A 262 -11.36 19.87 16.58
CA LEU A 262 -11.06 18.60 17.23
C LEU A 262 -9.66 18.62 17.84
N SER A 263 -9.47 17.90 18.96
CA SER A 263 -8.15 17.64 19.51
C SER A 263 -7.30 16.76 18.59
N ALA A 264 -5.99 16.74 18.77
CA ALA A 264 -5.07 15.92 17.98
C ALA A 264 -5.41 14.43 18.07
N GLY A 265 -5.80 13.93 19.24
CA GLY A 265 -6.21 12.55 19.47
C GLY A 265 -7.48 12.20 18.69
N LEU A 266 -8.51 13.06 18.76
CA LEU A 266 -9.74 12.84 18.00
C LEU A 266 -9.51 12.91 16.49
N ALA A 267 -8.73 13.88 16.02
CA ALA A 267 -8.36 13.99 14.60
C ALA A 267 -7.54 12.75 14.15
N GLY A 268 -6.62 12.26 14.97
CA GLY A 268 -5.89 11.01 14.72
C GLY A 268 -6.78 9.76 14.73
N SER A 269 -7.87 9.77 15.51
CA SER A 269 -8.82 8.65 15.57
C SER A 269 -9.60 8.44 14.28
N VAL A 270 -9.68 9.44 13.39
CA VAL A 270 -10.31 9.33 12.07
C VAL A 270 -9.67 8.23 11.22
N PHE A 271 -8.40 7.91 11.45
CA PHE A 271 -7.72 6.83 10.73
C PHE A 271 -8.25 5.42 11.06
N VAL A 272 -9.12 5.25 12.07
CA VAL A 272 -9.87 4.00 12.30
C VAL A 272 -10.75 3.65 11.09
N ILE A 273 -11.17 4.62 10.30
CA ILE A 273 -11.89 4.42 9.03
C ILE A 273 -11.14 3.51 8.05
N TYR A 274 -9.82 3.33 8.19
CA TYR A 274 -9.06 2.38 7.37
C TYR A 274 -9.51 0.93 7.53
N LEU A 275 -10.22 0.57 8.61
CA LEU A 275 -10.87 -0.74 8.74
C LEU A 275 -11.92 -0.97 7.65
N VAL A 276 -12.62 0.07 7.21
CA VAL A 276 -13.53 0.02 6.06
C VAL A 276 -12.77 -0.36 4.79
N GLY A 277 -11.55 0.16 4.62
CA GLY A 277 -10.68 -0.20 3.51
C GLY A 277 -10.34 -1.69 3.48
N THR A 278 -10.02 -2.26 4.63
CA THR A 278 -9.76 -3.71 4.75
C THR A 278 -10.98 -4.53 4.35
N ALA A 279 -12.17 -4.16 4.82
CA ALA A 279 -13.44 -4.81 4.46
C ALA A 279 -13.73 -4.66 2.96
N SER A 280 -13.56 -3.47 2.38
CA SER A 280 -13.77 -3.19 0.95
C SER A 280 -12.81 -4.00 0.06
N SER A 281 -11.54 -4.16 0.47
CA SER A 281 -10.59 -5.00 -0.24
C SER A 281 -10.99 -6.48 -0.20
N ALA A 282 -11.51 -6.98 0.91
CA ALA A 282 -11.98 -8.36 1.03
C ALA A 282 -13.19 -8.64 0.13
N LEU A 283 -14.07 -7.67 -0.03
CA LEU A 283 -15.24 -7.75 -0.91
C LEU A 283 -14.91 -7.57 -2.41
N SER A 284 -13.66 -7.22 -2.75
CA SER A 284 -13.27 -6.93 -4.14
C SER A 284 -13.44 -8.11 -5.09
N GLY A 285 -13.21 -9.35 -4.64
CA GLY A 285 -13.38 -10.57 -5.45
C GLY A 285 -14.82 -10.75 -5.95
N PRO A 286 -15.80 -10.97 -5.06
CA PRO A 286 -17.20 -11.15 -5.44
C PRO A 286 -17.78 -9.99 -6.26
N LEU A 287 -17.39 -8.74 -5.95
CA LEU A 287 -17.83 -7.59 -6.72
C LEU A 287 -17.20 -7.53 -8.12
N LEU A 288 -15.93 -7.91 -8.24
CA LEU A 288 -15.23 -8.00 -9.53
C LEU A 288 -15.87 -9.04 -10.43
N ASP A 289 -16.31 -10.19 -9.89
CA ASP A 289 -16.99 -11.25 -10.65
C ASP A 289 -18.35 -10.77 -11.18
N ARG A 290 -19.09 -9.97 -10.40
CA ARG A 290 -20.41 -9.43 -10.81
C ARG A 290 -20.31 -8.26 -11.78
N LEU A 291 -19.43 -7.30 -11.53
CA LEU A 291 -19.36 -6.04 -12.27
C LEU A 291 -18.34 -6.07 -13.41
N GLY A 292 -17.47 -7.07 -13.42
CA GLY A 292 -16.28 -7.08 -14.25
C GLY A 292 -15.27 -6.00 -13.83
N ARG A 293 -14.04 -6.10 -14.34
CA ARG A 293 -12.96 -5.17 -13.96
C ARG A 293 -13.31 -3.69 -14.17
N ARG A 294 -14.00 -3.37 -15.25
CA ARG A 294 -14.33 -1.98 -15.62
C ARG A 294 -15.44 -1.42 -14.74
N GLY A 295 -16.53 -2.19 -14.58
CA GLY A 295 -17.64 -1.82 -13.71
C GLY A 295 -17.19 -1.63 -12.27
N ALA A 296 -16.30 -2.51 -11.77
CA ALA A 296 -15.72 -2.39 -10.45
C ALA A 296 -14.87 -1.10 -10.27
N LEU A 297 -14.06 -0.72 -11.28
CA LEU A 297 -13.30 0.55 -11.23
C LEU A 297 -14.22 1.76 -11.26
N TYR A 298 -15.28 1.76 -12.07
CA TYR A 298 -16.25 2.86 -12.07
C TYR A 298 -17.01 2.95 -10.75
N ALA A 299 -17.46 1.82 -10.18
CA ALA A 299 -18.09 1.80 -8.87
C ALA A 299 -17.17 2.40 -7.79
N ALA A 300 -15.88 2.01 -7.78
CA ALA A 300 -14.86 2.56 -6.88
C ALA A 300 -14.72 4.09 -7.02
N ILE A 301 -14.61 4.58 -8.26
CA ILE A 301 -14.46 6.00 -8.56
C ILE A 301 -15.72 6.77 -8.13
N CYS A 302 -16.91 6.31 -8.51
CA CYS A 302 -18.17 6.97 -8.15
C CYS A 302 -18.36 7.04 -6.63
N THR A 303 -18.03 5.96 -5.91
CA THR A 303 -18.08 5.95 -4.44
C THR A 303 -17.12 6.97 -3.84
N ALA A 304 -15.87 7.04 -4.33
CA ALA A 304 -14.91 8.02 -3.85
C ALA A 304 -15.30 9.47 -4.20
N VAL A 305 -15.86 9.70 -5.38
CA VAL A 305 -16.39 11.02 -5.80
C VAL A 305 -17.54 11.45 -4.88
N ALA A 306 -18.52 10.57 -4.63
CA ALA A 306 -19.60 10.86 -3.70
C ALA A 306 -19.08 11.21 -2.31
N GLY A 307 -18.07 10.45 -1.83
CA GLY A 307 -17.39 10.75 -0.57
C GLY A 307 -16.72 12.12 -0.56
N LEU A 308 -15.98 12.50 -1.61
CA LEU A 308 -15.34 13.81 -1.72
C LEU A 308 -16.35 14.95 -1.66
N LEU A 309 -17.47 14.83 -2.38
CA LEU A 309 -18.53 15.85 -2.38
C LEU A 309 -19.16 16.02 -1.00
N LEU A 310 -19.38 14.92 -0.25
CA LEU A 310 -19.89 15.00 1.12
C LEU A 310 -18.93 15.74 2.05
N THR A 311 -17.61 15.65 1.82
CA THR A 311 -16.65 16.37 2.66
C THR A 311 -16.67 17.89 2.45
N LEU A 312 -17.36 18.44 1.45
CA LEU A 312 -17.48 19.90 1.25
C LEU A 312 -18.35 20.58 2.32
N THR A 313 -19.12 19.82 3.06
CA THR A 313 -20.02 20.37 4.10
C THR A 313 -19.26 20.74 5.38
N ALA A 314 -19.86 21.60 6.20
CA ALA A 314 -19.38 21.92 7.55
C ALA A 314 -19.90 20.94 8.63
N SER A 315 -20.58 19.87 8.23
CA SER A 315 -21.06 18.83 9.15
C SER A 315 -19.99 17.77 9.37
N LEU A 316 -19.53 17.57 10.62
CA LEU A 316 -18.56 16.52 10.97
C LEU A 316 -19.08 15.13 10.59
N GLY A 317 -20.35 14.83 10.81
CA GLY A 317 -20.96 13.55 10.44
C GLY A 317 -20.87 13.29 8.94
N ALA A 318 -21.19 14.29 8.10
CA ALA A 318 -21.08 14.17 6.65
C ALA A 318 -19.62 14.02 6.19
N VAL A 319 -18.68 14.71 6.82
CA VAL A 319 -17.24 14.55 6.55
C VAL A 319 -16.79 13.12 6.88
N LEU A 320 -17.18 12.56 8.03
CA LEU A 320 -16.84 11.18 8.42
C LEU A 320 -17.43 10.15 7.45
N VAL A 321 -18.70 10.30 7.05
CA VAL A 321 -19.31 9.45 6.01
C VAL A 321 -18.58 9.60 4.68
N GLY A 322 -18.22 10.83 4.30
CA GLY A 322 -17.40 11.10 3.13
C GLY A 322 -16.07 10.37 3.15
N LEU A 323 -15.35 10.38 4.28
CA LEU A 323 -14.09 9.66 4.46
C LEU A 323 -14.28 8.13 4.39
N VAL A 324 -15.40 7.59 4.91
CA VAL A 324 -15.76 6.18 4.77
C VAL A 324 -15.90 5.80 3.29
N LEU A 325 -16.63 6.60 2.52
CA LEU A 325 -16.83 6.36 1.08
C LEU A 325 -15.52 6.52 0.29
N ILE A 326 -14.72 7.56 0.55
CA ILE A 326 -13.40 7.74 -0.07
C ILE A 326 -12.52 6.52 0.19
N THR A 327 -12.46 6.05 1.45
CA THR A 327 -11.65 4.92 1.86
C THR A 327 -12.13 3.63 1.20
N GLY A 328 -13.43 3.36 1.26
CA GLY A 328 -14.02 2.18 0.62
C GLY A 328 -13.76 2.15 -0.89
N GLY A 329 -14.03 3.26 -1.57
CA GLY A 329 -13.79 3.40 -3.01
C GLY A 329 -12.32 3.23 -3.38
N PHE A 330 -11.42 3.89 -2.65
CA PHE A 330 -9.97 3.77 -2.88
C PHE A 330 -9.48 2.33 -2.73
N PHE A 331 -9.74 1.68 -1.59
CA PHE A 331 -9.23 0.33 -1.34
C PHE A 331 -9.83 -0.71 -2.29
N PHE A 332 -11.10 -0.57 -2.64
CA PHE A 332 -11.73 -1.42 -3.65
C PHE A 332 -11.08 -1.22 -5.03
N GLY A 333 -10.94 0.02 -5.51
CA GLY A 333 -10.31 0.33 -6.78
C GLY A 333 -8.85 -0.12 -6.86
N HIS A 334 -8.09 0.09 -5.76
CA HIS A 334 -6.70 -0.37 -5.63
C HIS A 334 -6.59 -1.90 -5.72
N ALA A 335 -7.45 -2.65 -5.02
CA ALA A 335 -7.45 -4.11 -5.06
C ALA A 335 -7.73 -4.62 -6.49
N VAL A 336 -8.70 -4.02 -7.19
CA VAL A 336 -9.02 -4.35 -8.59
C VAL A 336 -7.86 -4.03 -9.53
N ALA A 337 -7.23 -2.87 -9.39
CA ALA A 337 -6.12 -2.45 -10.26
C ALA A 337 -4.87 -3.31 -10.03
N SER A 338 -4.44 -3.49 -8.78
CA SER A 338 -3.26 -4.30 -8.43
C SER A 338 -3.42 -5.77 -8.81
N GLY A 339 -4.57 -6.37 -8.54
CA GLY A 339 -4.88 -7.74 -8.96
C GLY A 339 -4.92 -7.90 -10.49
N SER A 340 -5.29 -6.83 -11.22
CA SER A 340 -5.27 -6.84 -12.68
C SER A 340 -3.85 -6.81 -13.25
N VAL A 341 -2.90 -6.14 -12.61
CA VAL A 341 -1.48 -6.13 -13.02
C VAL A 341 -0.93 -7.55 -13.04
N SER A 342 -1.13 -8.31 -11.97
CA SER A 342 -0.63 -9.69 -11.87
C SER A 342 -1.24 -10.63 -12.91
N ARG A 343 -2.51 -10.41 -13.31
CA ARG A 343 -3.19 -11.18 -14.37
C ARG A 343 -2.74 -10.81 -15.77
N VAL A 344 -2.44 -9.54 -16.02
CA VAL A 344 -2.00 -9.04 -17.34
C VAL A 344 -0.52 -9.33 -17.62
N ALA A 345 0.31 -9.39 -16.59
CA ALA A 345 1.72 -9.69 -16.72
C ALA A 345 1.94 -11.18 -16.99
N THR A 346 2.21 -11.54 -18.26
CA THR A 346 2.48 -12.93 -18.68
C THR A 346 3.85 -13.42 -18.23
N HIS A 347 4.83 -12.53 -18.12
CA HIS A 347 6.21 -12.80 -17.69
C HIS A 347 6.63 -11.77 -16.64
N GLY A 348 7.53 -12.13 -15.74
CA GLY A 348 8.08 -11.20 -14.75
C GLY A 348 7.01 -10.55 -13.85
N ARG A 349 6.02 -11.31 -13.39
CA ARG A 349 4.88 -10.81 -12.57
C ARG A 349 5.36 -10.04 -11.34
N ALA A 350 6.45 -10.49 -10.71
CA ALA A 350 7.03 -9.79 -9.57
C ALA A 350 7.49 -8.36 -9.93
N HIS A 351 8.18 -8.18 -11.07
CA HIS A 351 8.61 -6.87 -11.54
C HIS A 351 7.42 -5.98 -11.93
N ALA A 352 6.39 -6.55 -12.57
CA ALA A 352 5.17 -5.79 -12.89
C ALA A 352 4.45 -5.30 -11.62
N SER A 353 4.35 -6.13 -10.60
CA SER A 353 3.76 -5.76 -9.31
C SER A 353 4.62 -4.73 -8.57
N ALA A 354 5.96 -4.86 -8.62
CA ALA A 354 6.87 -3.89 -8.03
C ALA A 354 6.75 -2.51 -8.71
N LEU A 355 6.63 -2.45 -10.05
CA LEU A 355 6.38 -1.20 -10.79
C LEU A 355 5.04 -0.57 -10.41
N TYR A 356 4.00 -1.38 -10.19
CA TYR A 356 2.73 -0.88 -9.66
C TYR A 356 2.92 -0.25 -8.27
N GLN A 357 3.69 -0.89 -7.39
CA GLN A 357 4.00 -0.34 -6.07
C GLN A 357 4.78 0.97 -6.16
N VAL A 358 5.76 1.06 -7.08
CA VAL A 358 6.47 2.33 -7.35
C VAL A 358 5.47 3.42 -7.75
N ALA A 359 4.61 3.15 -8.73
CA ALA A 359 3.58 4.11 -9.17
C ALA A 359 2.63 4.51 -8.02
N TYR A 360 2.21 3.55 -7.21
CA TYR A 360 1.37 3.75 -6.02
C TYR A 360 2.05 4.68 -5.00
N TYR A 361 3.30 4.43 -4.61
CA TYR A 361 4.00 5.28 -3.64
C TYR A 361 4.39 6.65 -4.19
N LEU A 362 4.69 6.75 -5.49
CA LEU A 362 4.83 8.05 -6.17
C LEU A 362 3.51 8.82 -6.14
N GLY A 363 2.38 8.14 -6.36
CA GLY A 363 1.05 8.73 -6.21
C GLY A 363 0.81 9.25 -4.78
N ALA A 364 1.23 8.48 -3.76
CA ALA A 364 1.14 8.91 -2.37
C ALA A 364 1.93 10.19 -2.11
N SER A 365 3.17 10.26 -2.58
CA SER A 365 4.03 11.43 -2.40
C SER A 365 3.50 12.64 -3.17
N LEU A 366 3.29 12.48 -4.49
CA LEU A 366 2.86 13.58 -5.36
C LEU A 366 1.48 14.11 -4.93
N GLY A 367 0.54 13.20 -4.67
CA GLY A 367 -0.81 13.56 -4.24
C GLY A 367 -0.82 14.22 -2.87
N GLY A 368 -0.07 13.71 -1.91
CA GLY A 368 0.05 14.29 -0.57
C GLY A 368 0.63 15.70 -0.59
N THR A 369 1.77 15.89 -1.26
CA THR A 369 2.43 17.21 -1.33
C THR A 369 1.65 18.20 -2.21
N ALA A 370 1.24 17.80 -3.42
CA ALA A 370 0.46 18.68 -4.29
C ALA A 370 -0.91 19.02 -3.68
N GLY A 371 -1.56 18.02 -3.06
CA GLY A 371 -2.81 18.24 -2.33
C GLY A 371 -2.66 19.23 -1.18
N ALA A 372 -1.57 19.12 -0.38
CA ALA A 372 -1.28 20.06 0.69
C ALA A 372 -0.98 21.47 0.16
N ALA A 373 -0.27 21.60 -0.97
CA ALA A 373 -0.01 22.88 -1.61
C ALA A 373 -1.30 23.54 -2.16
N VAL A 374 -2.19 22.73 -2.72
CA VAL A 374 -3.52 23.22 -3.16
C VAL A 374 -4.37 23.61 -1.97
N TYR A 375 -4.40 22.80 -0.89
CA TYR A 375 -5.09 23.12 0.35
C TYR A 375 -4.62 24.46 0.94
N HIS A 376 -3.29 24.69 0.98
CA HIS A 376 -2.71 25.91 1.50
C HIS A 376 -3.13 27.17 0.72
N ARG A 377 -3.39 27.04 -0.60
CA ARG A 377 -3.72 28.17 -1.48
C ARG A 377 -5.22 28.37 -1.73
N ALA A 378 -5.99 27.30 -1.69
CA ALA A 378 -7.39 27.26 -2.14
C ALA A 378 -8.29 26.46 -1.18
N ASP A 379 -7.86 26.28 0.06
CA ASP A 379 -8.58 25.59 1.12
C ASP A 379 -9.06 24.18 0.74
N TRP A 380 -10.02 23.66 1.51
CA TRP A 380 -10.57 22.32 1.30
C TRP A 380 -11.28 22.15 -0.05
N SER A 381 -11.94 23.17 -0.52
CA SER A 381 -12.64 23.15 -1.83
C SER A 381 -11.66 22.94 -2.99
N GLY A 382 -10.51 23.61 -2.96
CA GLY A 382 -9.45 23.42 -3.92
C GLY A 382 -8.87 22.01 -3.87
N LEU A 383 -8.63 21.48 -2.65
CA LEU A 383 -8.19 20.10 -2.47
C LEU A 383 -9.18 19.08 -3.07
N VAL A 384 -10.49 19.26 -2.81
CA VAL A 384 -11.53 18.38 -3.35
C VAL A 384 -11.51 18.43 -4.88
N ALA A 385 -11.40 19.64 -5.48
CA ALA A 385 -11.28 19.79 -6.93
C ALA A 385 -10.05 19.07 -7.50
N PHE A 386 -8.89 19.16 -6.84
CA PHE A 386 -7.67 18.41 -7.20
C PHE A 386 -7.88 16.90 -7.14
N ALA A 387 -8.47 16.38 -6.06
CA ALA A 387 -8.75 14.96 -5.90
C ALA A 387 -9.78 14.46 -6.93
N LEU A 388 -10.83 15.26 -7.21
CA LEU A 388 -11.80 14.96 -8.26
C LEU A 388 -11.15 14.89 -9.64
N LEU A 389 -10.25 15.82 -9.97
CA LEU A 389 -9.49 15.79 -11.23
C LEU A 389 -8.71 14.48 -11.38
N ALA A 390 -8.05 14.01 -10.34
CA ALA A 390 -7.34 12.73 -10.36
C ALA A 390 -8.30 11.54 -10.57
N LEU A 391 -9.46 11.53 -9.91
CA LEU A 391 -10.47 10.47 -10.07
C LEU A 391 -11.13 10.51 -11.46
N VAL A 392 -11.48 11.69 -11.97
CA VAL A 392 -12.01 11.86 -13.34
C VAL A 392 -11.00 11.39 -14.37
N THR A 393 -9.73 11.75 -14.23
CA THR A 393 -8.66 11.27 -15.10
C THR A 393 -8.54 9.73 -15.06
N THR A 394 -8.67 9.12 -13.86
CA THR A 394 -8.72 7.65 -13.70
C THR A 394 -9.91 7.05 -14.47
N GLY A 395 -11.07 7.69 -14.40
CA GLY A 395 -12.27 7.30 -15.15
C GLY A 395 -12.07 7.37 -16.66
N LEU A 396 -11.48 8.47 -17.15
CA LEU A 396 -11.17 8.65 -18.57
C LEU A 396 -10.16 7.63 -19.12
N ILE A 397 -9.11 7.30 -18.34
CA ILE A 397 -8.16 6.23 -18.69
C ILE A 397 -8.89 4.88 -18.80
N THR A 398 -9.82 4.60 -17.90
CA THR A 398 -10.63 3.38 -17.90
C THR A 398 -11.57 3.34 -19.11
N LEU A 399 -12.20 4.47 -19.45
CA LEU A 399 -13.10 4.63 -20.62
C LEU A 399 -12.34 4.44 -21.94
N TYR A 400 -11.21 5.11 -22.11
CA TYR A 400 -10.39 4.99 -23.32
C TYR A 400 -9.93 3.54 -23.55
N ALA A 401 -9.53 2.83 -22.49
CA ALA A 401 -9.19 1.41 -22.57
C ALA A 401 -10.38 0.55 -23.04
N THR A 402 -11.59 0.94 -22.69
CA THR A 402 -12.84 0.28 -23.08
C THR A 402 -13.16 0.50 -24.56
N ALA A 403 -13.16 1.76 -24.99
CA ALA A 403 -13.44 2.12 -26.37
C ALA A 403 -12.48 1.43 -27.36
N ARG A 404 -11.18 1.44 -27.04
CA ARG A 404 -10.16 0.81 -27.88
C ARG A 404 -10.27 -0.73 -27.93
N ALA A 405 -10.71 -1.37 -26.84
CA ALA A 405 -10.94 -2.82 -26.85
C ALA A 405 -12.16 -3.18 -27.70
N ARG A 406 -13.26 -2.42 -27.59
CA ARG A 406 -14.46 -2.62 -28.43
C ARG A 406 -14.15 -2.39 -29.92
N ALA A 407 -13.42 -1.34 -30.27
CA ALA A 407 -13.01 -1.08 -31.64
C ALA A 407 -12.15 -2.20 -32.23
N ARG A 408 -11.29 -2.85 -31.43
CA ARG A 408 -10.52 -4.00 -31.88
C ARG A 408 -11.37 -5.25 -32.07
N SER A 409 -12.33 -5.52 -31.20
CA SER A 409 -13.26 -6.64 -31.37
C SER A 409 -14.12 -6.47 -32.61
N ALA A 410 -14.68 -5.29 -32.83
CA ALA A 410 -15.46 -4.97 -34.04
C ALA A 410 -14.64 -5.05 -35.34
N ALA A 411 -13.33 -4.77 -35.29
CA ALA A 411 -12.45 -4.92 -36.44
C ALA A 411 -12.06 -6.38 -36.74
N LEU A 412 -12.27 -7.32 -35.82
CA LEU A 412 -12.00 -8.76 -35.99
C LEU A 412 -13.22 -9.57 -36.39
N GLU A 413 -14.45 -9.04 -36.23
CA GLU A 413 -15.70 -9.72 -36.60
C GLU A 413 -16.10 -9.65 -38.08
N PRO A 414 -15.58 -8.81 -39.00
CA PRO A 414 -15.97 -8.79 -40.40
C PRO A 414 -15.67 -10.07 -41.20
N GLY A 415 -14.94 -11.04 -40.64
CA GLY A 415 -14.52 -12.26 -41.29
C GLY A 415 -15.37 -13.50 -40.99
N LEU A 416 -16.43 -13.41 -40.19
CA LEU A 416 -17.31 -14.55 -39.83
C LEU A 416 -18.71 -14.48 -40.45
N ALA A 417 -18.99 -13.47 -41.27
CA ALA A 417 -20.28 -13.26 -41.94
C ALA A 417 -20.17 -13.28 -43.49
N ALA A 418 -19.12 -13.91 -44.04
CA ALA A 418 -18.98 -14.15 -45.49
C ALA A 418 -18.90 -15.66 -45.76
#